data_f59c3a620d2076e44d94d46c98dc58f2
#
_entry.id   f59c3a620d2076e44d94d46c98dc58f2
#
_cell.length_a   1.000
_cell.length_b   1.000
_cell.length_c   1.000
_cell.angle_alpha   90.00
_cell.angle_beta   90.00
_cell.angle_gamma   90.00
#
_symmetry.space_group_name_H-M   'P 1'
#
loop_
_entity.id
_entity.type
_entity.pdbx_description
1 polymer ?
#
loop_
_entity_poly.entity_id
_entity_poly.type
_entity_poly.pdbx_seq_one_letter_code
_entity_poly.pdbx_strand_id
1 'polypeptide(L)'
;MEARTCGSVIGSTDRATDSAPDAVGRSDHGQYLSRNPAELDDVVARVRLEGPDALLTAARSARRAQQDWARVPAPVRGRVVAGFGRLVESNKEALASLVTREIGKPYTEALGEVQEIIDTCDYFVGEGRRLYGQTVPSEMPDKQLFTFRAPVGVATVITAGNFPVAVPSWYLAPALVCGNAVVWKPAEYAAATARALAELAWKAGVPEGVLNLVYAEGESTFEGLRSALEEGVVDKVGFTGSSRVGRDIGELCGRYLQTPCLELGGKNPMVVAADADLELAVEGALFSGWGTGGQRCTSLGNIIVHRDVHDEFVRRLNTALTEAVIGNPTQDVLYGPMLDRKFADNFENVLGEIAPHHRVLGSESTGRITDANPRKGFRGDHSTGLYYHPVLVDGLHRDDFLFRQETFGPIVGVTTFETLDEAVELGNLPGYGLSAAVYTTDPATAFRFREGIGAGMVSANNSTSGAEAHLPFGGNGRSGNGSRLSGMWVIDQFTRWQSLNWDFSGKLQKAQMDVGAVEPELDYRLPADLRGHR
;
A
#
# COMPACT_ATOMS: atom_id res chain seq x y z
N MET A 1 2.29 29.98 3.08
CA MET A 1 3.50 29.39 3.72
C MET A 1 4.62 29.36 2.71
N GLU A 2 5.85 29.65 3.10
CA GLU A 2 7.00 29.53 2.18
C GLU A 2 7.20 28.10 1.71
N ALA A 3 7.70 27.95 0.47
CA ALA A 3 8.00 26.65 -0.12
C ALA A 3 9.19 26.00 0.63
N ARG A 4 9.04 24.73 1.00
CA ARG A 4 10.11 23.97 1.67
C ARG A 4 11.17 23.53 0.64
N THR A 5 12.45 23.68 0.96
CA THR A 5 13.51 23.06 0.16
C THR A 5 13.74 21.63 0.64
N CYS A 6 13.61 20.66 -0.26
CA CYS A 6 13.80 19.24 0.02
C CYS A 6 14.97 18.68 -0.79
N GLY A 7 15.86 17.98 -0.12
CA GLY A 7 16.95 17.23 -0.73
C GLY A 7 17.10 15.87 -0.05
N SER A 8 17.81 14.96 -0.71
CA SER A 8 18.11 13.64 -0.17
C SER A 8 18.91 13.75 1.12
N VAL A 9 18.66 12.83 2.06
CA VAL A 9 19.44 12.69 3.30
C VAL A 9 20.05 11.30 3.31
N ILE A 10 21.37 11.25 3.20
CA ILE A 10 22.14 10.02 3.10
C ILE A 10 23.18 10.00 4.22
N GLY A 11 23.05 9.04 5.15
CA GLY A 11 23.78 9.07 6.40
C GLY A 11 23.46 10.35 7.18
N SER A 12 24.48 11.13 7.54
CA SER A 12 24.36 12.44 8.19
C SER A 12 24.26 13.62 7.21
N THR A 13 24.37 13.38 5.90
CA THR A 13 24.45 14.44 4.90
C THR A 13 23.06 14.82 4.39
N ASP A 14 22.64 16.06 4.66
CA ASP A 14 21.46 16.69 4.07
C ASP A 14 21.85 17.44 2.78
N ARG A 15 21.40 16.93 1.64
CA ARG A 15 21.75 17.47 0.32
C ARG A 15 20.83 18.62 -0.12
N ALA A 16 19.87 19.02 0.72
CA ALA A 16 19.04 20.19 0.43
C ALA A 16 19.83 21.50 0.45
N THR A 17 20.87 21.56 1.30
CA THR A 17 21.68 22.75 1.57
C THR A 17 23.04 22.76 0.86
N ASP A 18 23.44 21.66 0.21
CA ASP A 18 24.71 21.58 -0.51
C ASP A 18 24.68 22.48 -1.76
N SER A 19 25.01 23.76 -1.54
CA SER A 19 25.32 24.74 -2.59
C SER A 19 26.77 24.62 -3.09
N ALA A 20 27.51 23.59 -2.70
CA ALA A 20 28.90 23.38 -3.14
C ALA A 20 28.95 22.87 -4.59
N PRO A 21 29.63 23.62 -5.50
CA PRO A 21 29.67 23.25 -6.92
C PRO A 21 30.61 22.11 -7.27
N ASP A 22 31.37 21.54 -6.34
CA ASP A 22 32.46 20.65 -6.67
C ASP A 22 32.62 19.47 -5.69
N ALA A 23 31.90 18.38 -5.94
CA ALA A 23 32.42 17.05 -5.61
C ALA A 23 31.70 16.01 -6.46
N VAL A 24 32.36 15.57 -7.53
CA VAL A 24 32.08 14.36 -8.33
C VAL A 24 30.61 14.15 -8.72
N GLY A 25 30.29 14.56 -9.94
CA GLY A 25 29.04 14.26 -10.61
C GLY A 25 28.00 15.37 -10.46
N ARG A 26 28.05 16.39 -11.33
CA ARG A 26 26.88 17.24 -11.60
C ARG A 26 25.75 16.33 -12.04
N SER A 27 24.72 16.20 -11.22
CA SER A 27 23.47 15.67 -11.71
C SER A 27 22.80 16.75 -12.58
N ASP A 28 22.74 16.54 -13.89
CA ASP A 28 21.84 17.25 -14.80
C ASP A 28 20.36 16.91 -14.51
N HIS A 29 20.09 16.25 -13.38
CA HIS A 29 18.78 15.83 -12.92
C HIS A 29 18.11 17.02 -12.24
N GLY A 30 17.11 17.57 -12.85
CA GLY A 30 16.46 18.84 -12.57
C GLY A 30 15.92 19.05 -11.14
N GLN A 31 15.21 20.15 -11.00
CA GLN A 31 14.42 20.48 -9.82
C GLN A 31 12.95 20.13 -10.10
N TYR A 32 12.28 19.42 -9.18
CA TYR A 32 10.84 19.23 -9.20
C TYR A 32 10.16 20.24 -8.26
N LEU A 33 9.04 20.82 -8.72
CA LEU A 33 8.21 21.70 -7.89
C LEU A 33 6.97 20.93 -7.45
N SER A 34 6.93 20.48 -6.19
CA SER A 34 5.70 19.99 -5.59
C SER A 34 4.75 21.15 -5.38
N ARG A 35 3.57 21.09 -5.98
CA ARG A 35 2.58 22.15 -5.94
C ARG A 35 1.32 21.67 -5.25
N ASN A 36 0.63 22.59 -4.60
CA ASN A 36 -0.71 22.37 -4.09
C ASN A 36 -1.68 22.14 -5.26
N PRO A 37 -2.28 20.95 -5.42
CA PRO A 37 -3.16 20.68 -6.54
C PRO A 37 -4.51 21.43 -6.45
N ALA A 38 -4.84 21.97 -5.28
CA ALA A 38 -5.98 22.86 -5.09
C ALA A 38 -5.69 24.33 -5.50
N GLU A 39 -4.40 24.72 -5.51
CA GLU A 39 -3.92 26.05 -5.82
C GLU A 39 -2.56 25.95 -6.52
N LEU A 40 -2.56 25.79 -7.84
CA LEU A 40 -1.36 25.44 -8.62
C LEU A 40 -0.21 26.46 -8.55
N ASP A 41 -0.49 27.70 -8.14
CA ASP A 41 0.53 28.73 -7.93
C ASP A 41 1.21 28.58 -6.55
N ASP A 42 0.60 27.84 -5.63
CA ASP A 42 1.19 27.53 -4.31
C ASP A 42 2.23 26.40 -4.45
N VAL A 43 3.51 26.77 -4.39
CA VAL A 43 4.63 25.81 -4.36
C VAL A 43 4.83 25.33 -2.92
N VAL A 44 4.59 24.04 -2.66
CA VAL A 44 4.75 23.41 -1.34
C VAL A 44 6.21 23.05 -1.08
N ALA A 45 6.87 22.46 -2.08
CA ALA A 45 8.29 22.11 -1.98
C ALA A 45 9.05 22.33 -3.29
N ARG A 46 10.33 22.71 -3.14
CA ARG A 46 11.36 22.68 -4.18
C ARG A 46 12.25 21.48 -3.93
N VAL A 47 12.15 20.48 -4.77
CA VAL A 47 12.78 19.17 -4.58
C VAL A 47 14.00 19.06 -5.49
N ARG A 48 15.17 18.85 -4.90
CA ARG A 48 16.36 18.49 -5.66
C ARG A 48 16.31 17.02 -6.00
N LEU A 49 16.26 16.68 -7.26
CA LEU A 49 16.29 15.31 -7.76
C LEU A 49 17.73 14.86 -7.98
N GLU A 50 18.00 13.62 -7.59
CA GLU A 50 19.31 13.00 -7.66
C GLU A 50 19.39 12.00 -8.84
N GLY A 51 20.60 11.75 -9.31
CA GLY A 51 20.89 10.70 -10.27
C GLY A 51 20.94 9.29 -9.66
N PRO A 52 21.20 8.26 -10.48
CA PRO A 52 21.20 6.85 -10.05
C PRO A 52 22.17 6.55 -8.91
N ASP A 53 23.32 7.22 -8.87
CA ASP A 53 24.36 7.02 -7.84
C ASP A 53 23.90 7.32 -6.42
N ALA A 54 22.88 8.17 -6.26
CA ALA A 54 22.40 8.55 -4.93
C ALA A 54 21.78 7.36 -4.20
N LEU A 55 20.97 6.54 -4.91
CA LEU A 55 20.35 5.34 -4.32
C LEU A 55 21.42 4.32 -3.93
N LEU A 56 22.40 4.07 -4.78
CA LEU A 56 23.52 3.18 -4.49
C LEU A 56 24.34 3.69 -3.27
N THR A 57 24.62 4.99 -3.22
CA THR A 57 25.32 5.62 -2.09
C THR A 57 24.54 5.47 -0.79
N ALA A 58 23.21 5.67 -0.85
CA ALA A 58 22.33 5.49 0.29
C ALA A 58 22.29 4.01 0.75
N ALA A 59 22.27 3.06 -0.18
CA ALA A 59 22.29 1.63 0.13
C ALA A 59 23.61 1.21 0.79
N ARG A 60 24.75 1.73 0.33
CA ARG A 60 26.06 1.53 0.99
C ARG A 60 26.10 2.14 2.40
N SER A 61 25.52 3.33 2.59
CA SER A 61 25.37 3.95 3.91
C SER A 61 24.50 3.10 4.83
N ALA A 62 23.34 2.66 4.33
CA ALA A 62 22.42 1.78 5.04
C ALA A 62 23.09 0.46 5.45
N ARG A 63 23.87 -0.16 4.55
CA ARG A 63 24.60 -1.41 4.84
C ARG A 63 25.56 -1.27 6.02
N ARG A 64 26.28 -0.16 6.13
CA ARG A 64 27.17 0.10 7.28
C ARG A 64 26.38 0.29 8.57
N ALA A 65 25.36 1.13 8.56
CA ALA A 65 24.57 1.44 9.76
C ALA A 65 23.72 0.24 10.24
N GLN A 66 23.28 -0.62 9.32
CA GLN A 66 22.46 -1.79 9.62
C GLN A 66 23.15 -2.76 10.57
N GLN A 67 24.45 -2.95 10.46
CA GLN A 67 25.19 -3.90 11.31
C GLN A 67 25.09 -3.57 12.80
N ASP A 68 25.14 -2.30 13.16
CA ASP A 68 25.00 -1.86 14.55
C ASP A 68 23.55 -1.82 14.98
N TRP A 69 22.64 -1.40 14.09
CA TRP A 69 21.20 -1.40 14.36
C TRP A 69 20.65 -2.81 14.61
N ALA A 70 21.11 -3.81 13.87
CA ALA A 70 20.72 -5.20 14.06
C ALA A 70 21.12 -5.76 15.44
N ARG A 71 22.20 -5.25 16.03
CA ARG A 71 22.67 -5.64 17.38
C ARG A 71 21.85 -5.01 18.50
N VAL A 72 21.14 -3.92 18.24
CA VAL A 72 20.21 -3.31 19.20
C VAL A 72 19.08 -4.31 19.48
N PRO A 73 18.79 -4.68 20.75
CA PRO A 73 17.71 -5.62 21.06
C PRO A 73 16.36 -5.17 20.48
N ALA A 74 15.60 -6.12 19.92
CA ALA A 74 14.33 -5.81 19.25
C ALA A 74 13.32 -5.02 20.14
N PRO A 75 13.19 -5.29 21.47
CA PRO A 75 12.36 -4.44 22.33
C PRO A 75 12.83 -2.98 22.43
N VAL A 76 14.13 -2.72 22.23
CA VAL A 76 14.68 -1.36 22.22
C VAL A 76 14.34 -0.66 20.91
N ARG A 77 14.49 -1.36 19.77
CA ARG A 77 14.05 -0.86 18.46
C ARG A 77 12.55 -0.56 18.46
N GLY A 78 11.74 -1.43 19.09
CA GLY A 78 10.31 -1.19 19.28
C GLY A 78 10.00 0.10 20.06
N ARG A 79 10.84 0.47 21.07
CA ARG A 79 10.67 1.75 21.77
C ARG A 79 10.98 2.97 20.89
N VAL A 80 11.92 2.84 19.95
CA VAL A 80 12.18 3.90 18.97
C VAL A 80 10.97 4.09 18.05
N VAL A 81 10.38 2.99 17.56
CA VAL A 81 9.15 3.04 16.75
C VAL A 81 7.98 3.62 17.56
N ALA A 82 7.81 3.27 18.83
CA ALA A 82 6.82 3.92 19.70
C ALA A 82 7.09 5.42 19.88
N GLY A 83 8.35 5.82 20.00
CA GLY A 83 8.74 7.24 20.02
C GLY A 83 8.34 7.97 18.75
N PHE A 84 8.52 7.31 17.61
CA PHE A 84 8.11 7.83 16.31
C PHE A 84 6.59 8.03 16.24
N GLY A 85 5.78 7.03 16.63
CA GLY A 85 4.32 7.16 16.70
C GLY A 85 3.87 8.33 17.59
N ARG A 86 4.46 8.49 18.78
CA ARG A 86 4.14 9.62 19.68
C ARG A 86 4.51 10.98 19.09
N LEU A 87 5.61 11.10 18.37
CA LEU A 87 5.97 12.34 17.69
C LEU A 87 5.03 12.63 16.52
N VAL A 88 4.57 11.61 15.80
CA VAL A 88 3.52 11.77 14.78
C VAL A 88 2.21 12.24 15.43
N GLU A 89 1.78 11.62 16.52
CA GLU A 89 0.58 12.00 17.27
C GLU A 89 0.64 13.45 17.73
N SER A 90 1.76 13.88 18.31
CA SER A 90 1.98 15.26 18.75
C SER A 90 2.00 16.28 17.60
N ASN A 91 2.15 15.83 16.35
CA ASN A 91 2.17 16.66 15.14
C ASN A 91 1.04 16.32 14.18
N LYS A 92 -0.01 15.60 14.64
CA LYS A 92 -1.06 15.03 13.79
C LYS A 92 -1.74 16.07 12.91
N GLU A 93 -2.19 17.16 13.47
CA GLU A 93 -2.89 18.23 12.74
C GLU A 93 -1.98 18.93 11.73
N ALA A 94 -0.71 19.16 12.09
CA ALA A 94 0.26 19.78 11.19
C ALA A 94 0.60 18.88 10.00
N LEU A 95 0.77 17.57 10.24
CA LEU A 95 0.99 16.58 9.18
C LEU A 95 -0.24 16.45 8.28
N ALA A 96 -1.44 16.36 8.85
CA ALA A 96 -2.68 16.30 8.08
C ALA A 96 -2.86 17.55 7.21
N SER A 97 -2.59 18.75 7.74
CA SER A 97 -2.61 20.00 6.98
C SER A 97 -1.60 19.99 5.83
N LEU A 98 -0.40 19.44 6.07
CA LEU A 98 0.63 19.32 5.05
C LEU A 98 0.22 18.33 3.95
N VAL A 99 -0.34 17.17 4.30
CA VAL A 99 -0.89 16.19 3.35
C VAL A 99 -2.00 16.84 2.51
N THR A 100 -2.95 17.53 3.14
CA THR A 100 -4.03 18.25 2.44
C THR A 100 -3.48 19.25 1.44
N ARG A 101 -2.49 20.05 1.85
CA ARG A 101 -1.89 21.07 0.99
C ARG A 101 -1.06 20.47 -0.14
N GLU A 102 -0.30 19.39 0.12
CA GLU A 102 0.65 18.87 -0.86
C GLU A 102 0.02 17.95 -1.89
N ILE A 103 -1.01 17.15 -1.50
CA ILE A 103 -1.65 16.19 -2.41
C ILE A 103 -3.15 16.41 -2.61
N GLY A 104 -3.74 17.43 -2.03
CA GLY A 104 -5.16 17.75 -2.23
C GLY A 104 -6.16 16.83 -1.55
N LYS A 105 -5.72 15.98 -0.62
CA LYS A 105 -6.60 15.08 0.14
C LYS A 105 -7.49 15.89 1.10
N PRO A 106 -8.80 15.61 1.22
CA PRO A 106 -9.65 16.23 2.23
C PRO A 106 -9.03 16.14 3.63
N TYR A 107 -9.08 17.22 4.41
CA TYR A 107 -8.41 17.30 5.71
C TYR A 107 -8.86 16.20 6.69
N THR A 108 -10.13 15.83 6.67
CA THR A 108 -10.67 14.74 7.49
C THR A 108 -10.07 13.39 7.13
N GLU A 109 -9.87 13.13 5.83
CA GLU A 109 -9.21 11.91 5.35
C GLU A 109 -7.70 11.94 5.66
N ALA A 110 -7.06 13.11 5.57
CA ALA A 110 -5.66 13.29 5.94
C ALA A 110 -5.43 13.04 7.45
N LEU A 111 -6.36 13.45 8.32
CA LEU A 111 -6.33 13.12 9.74
C LEU A 111 -6.44 11.61 9.99
N GLY A 112 -7.30 10.93 9.23
CA GLY A 112 -7.43 9.46 9.28
C GLY A 112 -6.14 8.75 8.84
N GLU A 113 -5.51 9.25 7.77
CA GLU A 113 -4.23 8.70 7.30
C GLU A 113 -3.11 8.88 8.34
N VAL A 114 -3.04 10.03 9.02
CA VAL A 114 -2.07 10.24 10.11
C VAL A 114 -2.40 9.39 11.33
N GLN A 115 -3.68 9.08 11.59
CA GLN A 115 -4.04 8.11 12.63
C GLN A 115 -3.50 6.72 12.32
N GLU A 116 -3.57 6.31 11.08
CA GLU A 116 -3.13 4.97 10.64
C GLU A 116 -1.63 4.71 10.90
N ILE A 117 -0.75 5.70 10.72
CA ILE A 117 0.66 5.52 11.12
C ILE A 117 0.84 5.43 12.63
N ILE A 118 0.03 6.16 13.42
CA ILE A 118 0.07 6.08 14.89
C ILE A 118 -0.29 4.65 15.31
N ASP A 119 -1.41 4.12 14.82
CA ASP A 119 -1.88 2.76 15.11
C ASP A 119 -0.86 1.70 14.63
N THR A 120 -0.24 1.92 13.48
CA THR A 120 0.84 1.06 12.96
C THR A 120 2.04 1.04 13.91
N CYS A 121 2.49 2.19 14.40
CA CYS A 121 3.60 2.27 15.34
C CYS A 121 3.26 1.60 16.68
N ASP A 122 2.04 1.77 17.18
CA ASP A 122 1.56 1.15 18.41
C ASP A 122 1.48 -0.38 18.29
N TYR A 123 1.04 -0.88 17.13
CA TYR A 123 1.06 -2.31 16.85
C TYR A 123 2.49 -2.87 16.87
N PHE A 124 3.42 -2.25 16.12
CA PHE A 124 4.78 -2.75 15.96
C PHE A 124 5.66 -2.61 17.20
N VAL A 125 5.33 -1.73 18.16
CA VAL A 125 6.04 -1.72 19.46
C VAL A 125 5.90 -3.06 20.19
N GLY A 126 4.72 -3.67 20.09
CA GLY A 126 4.48 -5.01 20.63
C GLY A 126 5.24 -6.12 19.90
N GLU A 127 5.35 -6.00 18.56
CA GLU A 127 6.08 -6.97 17.73
C GLU A 127 7.57 -7.01 18.04
N GLY A 128 8.18 -5.92 18.51
CA GLY A 128 9.55 -5.94 19.02
C GLY A 128 9.80 -6.95 20.15
N ARG A 129 8.75 -7.36 20.87
CA ARG A 129 8.81 -8.41 21.90
C ARG A 129 8.33 -9.77 21.39
N ARG A 130 7.76 -9.83 20.20
CA ARG A 130 7.23 -11.05 19.55
C ARG A 130 8.07 -11.52 18.36
N LEU A 131 9.27 -10.96 18.16
CA LEU A 131 10.25 -11.49 17.20
C LEU A 131 10.93 -12.75 17.76
N TYR A 132 10.12 -13.72 18.15
CA TYR A 132 10.57 -14.98 18.72
C TYR A 132 10.82 -16.03 17.64
N GLY A 133 11.65 -17.02 18.00
CA GLY A 133 11.74 -18.30 17.32
C GLY A 133 11.02 -19.40 18.10
N GLN A 134 11.33 -20.64 17.75
CA GLN A 134 10.75 -21.84 18.37
C GLN A 134 11.87 -22.68 18.95
N THR A 135 11.59 -23.32 20.07
CA THR A 135 12.32 -24.48 20.55
C THR A 135 11.66 -25.72 19.97
N VAL A 136 12.40 -26.49 19.18
CA VAL A 136 11.88 -27.65 18.44
C VAL A 136 12.48 -28.93 19.01
N PRO A 137 11.69 -29.97 19.31
CA PRO A 137 12.23 -31.24 19.82
C PRO A 137 13.06 -31.93 18.74
N SER A 138 14.11 -32.62 19.18
CA SER A 138 14.91 -33.52 18.36
C SER A 138 14.51 -34.96 18.60
N GLU A 139 14.69 -35.84 17.66
CA GLU A 139 14.60 -37.30 17.84
C GLU A 139 15.77 -37.84 18.69
N MET A 140 16.85 -37.07 18.84
CA MET A 140 18.01 -37.44 19.66
C MET A 140 17.93 -36.81 21.05
N PRO A 141 18.17 -37.57 22.15
CA PRO A 141 17.97 -37.09 23.52
C PRO A 141 18.89 -35.92 23.90
N ASP A 142 20.13 -35.92 23.41
CA ASP A 142 21.17 -34.95 23.78
C ASP A 142 21.36 -33.85 22.72
N LYS A 143 20.26 -33.42 22.09
CA LYS A 143 20.25 -32.47 21.01
C LYS A 143 19.08 -31.48 21.14
N GLN A 144 19.33 -30.22 21.00
CA GLN A 144 18.32 -29.19 21.01
C GLN A 144 18.31 -28.42 19.69
N LEU A 145 17.11 -28.12 19.20
CA LEU A 145 16.89 -27.41 17.97
C LEU A 145 16.17 -26.08 18.26
N PHE A 146 16.60 -25.02 17.59
CA PHE A 146 16.02 -23.70 17.74
C PHE A 146 15.81 -23.09 16.37
N THR A 147 14.81 -22.21 16.27
CA THR A 147 14.68 -21.29 15.14
C THR A 147 14.81 -19.86 15.62
N PHE A 148 15.35 -19.01 14.78
CA PHE A 148 15.53 -17.57 15.04
C PHE A 148 15.06 -16.76 13.83
N ARG A 149 14.57 -15.56 14.10
CA ARG A 149 14.36 -14.53 13.08
C ARG A 149 15.59 -13.62 13.04
N ALA A 150 16.23 -13.52 11.88
CA ALA A 150 17.29 -12.58 11.60
C ALA A 150 16.78 -11.49 10.65
N PRO A 151 17.25 -10.21 10.74
CA PRO A 151 16.90 -9.19 9.77
C PRO A 151 17.33 -9.60 8.36
N VAL A 152 16.60 -9.19 7.33
CA VAL A 152 17.03 -9.40 5.94
C VAL A 152 18.28 -8.57 5.63
N GLY A 153 18.41 -7.35 6.14
CA GLY A 153 19.55 -6.46 5.98
C GLY A 153 19.16 -5.04 5.57
N VAL A 154 19.34 -4.66 4.31
CA VAL A 154 18.96 -3.36 3.76
C VAL A 154 17.72 -3.49 2.90
N ALA A 155 16.70 -2.70 3.22
CA ALA A 155 15.48 -2.60 2.44
C ALA A 155 15.45 -1.29 1.63
N THR A 156 15.27 -1.38 0.31
CA THR A 156 14.90 -0.21 -0.50
C THR A 156 13.38 -0.16 -0.60
N VAL A 157 12.79 0.97 -0.17
CA VAL A 157 11.34 1.19 -0.13
C VAL A 157 10.99 2.33 -1.06
N ILE A 158 10.18 2.06 -2.08
CA ILE A 158 9.72 3.03 -3.07
C ILE A 158 8.22 3.17 -2.90
N THR A 159 7.73 4.37 -2.56
CA THR A 159 6.31 4.60 -2.25
C THR A 159 5.66 5.60 -3.18
N ALA A 160 4.40 5.36 -3.51
CA ALA A 160 3.53 6.33 -4.15
C ALA A 160 3.16 7.45 -3.17
N GLY A 161 2.66 8.57 -3.67
CA GLY A 161 2.37 9.77 -2.87
C GLY A 161 0.89 10.03 -2.61
N ASN A 162 -0.03 9.14 -3.02
CA ASN A 162 -1.45 9.26 -2.72
C ASN A 162 -1.79 8.97 -1.24
N PHE A 163 -0.93 8.20 -0.55
CA PHE A 163 -0.93 7.98 0.90
C PHE A 163 0.49 8.20 1.42
N PRO A 164 0.95 9.47 1.52
CA PRO A 164 2.35 9.77 1.79
C PRO A 164 2.79 9.54 3.23
N VAL A 165 1.87 9.23 4.13
CA VAL A 165 2.11 8.96 5.56
C VAL A 165 1.85 7.50 5.91
N ALA A 166 0.66 6.97 5.57
CA ALA A 166 0.27 5.61 5.95
C ALA A 166 1.10 4.55 5.22
N VAL A 167 1.16 4.60 3.89
CA VAL A 167 1.87 3.58 3.10
C VAL A 167 3.35 3.45 3.46
N PRO A 168 4.14 4.54 3.61
CA PRO A 168 5.51 4.40 4.09
C PRO A 168 5.60 3.71 5.46
N SER A 169 4.65 3.95 6.36
CA SER A 169 4.68 3.38 7.71
C SER A 169 4.59 1.85 7.71
N TRP A 170 3.84 1.27 6.77
CA TRP A 170 3.70 -0.19 6.62
C TRP A 170 5.01 -0.90 6.25
N TYR A 171 5.97 -0.16 5.69
CA TYR A 171 7.33 -0.63 5.42
C TYR A 171 8.32 -0.22 6.51
N LEU A 172 8.31 1.07 6.91
CA LEU A 172 9.32 1.64 7.80
C LEU A 172 9.24 1.04 9.21
N ALA A 173 8.04 0.99 9.82
CA ALA A 173 7.89 0.50 11.18
C ALA A 173 8.34 -0.97 11.33
N PRO A 174 7.84 -1.94 10.52
CA PRO A 174 8.30 -3.32 10.63
C PRO A 174 9.76 -3.51 10.23
N ALA A 175 10.27 -2.82 9.19
CA ALA A 175 11.67 -2.92 8.80
C ALA A 175 12.59 -2.51 9.95
N LEU A 176 12.31 -1.38 10.60
CA LEU A 176 13.10 -0.86 11.72
C LEU A 176 13.02 -1.78 12.94
N VAL A 177 11.82 -2.26 13.32
CA VAL A 177 11.67 -3.20 14.46
C VAL A 177 12.42 -4.50 14.19
N CYS A 178 12.39 -5.01 12.96
CA CYS A 178 13.10 -6.24 12.57
C CYS A 178 14.63 -6.06 12.53
N GLY A 179 15.16 -4.83 12.61
CA GLY A 179 16.61 -4.56 12.64
C GLY A 179 17.21 -4.32 11.27
N ASN A 180 16.41 -3.94 10.29
CA ASN A 180 16.88 -3.57 8.96
C ASN A 180 17.18 -2.06 8.90
N ALA A 181 18.04 -1.67 7.96
CA ALA A 181 18.16 -0.29 7.53
C ALA A 181 17.35 -0.08 6.25
N VAL A 182 16.92 1.17 6.03
CA VAL A 182 16.02 1.51 4.95
C VAL A 182 16.60 2.63 4.08
N VAL A 183 16.51 2.45 2.77
CA VAL A 183 16.61 3.50 1.76
C VAL A 183 15.19 3.79 1.27
N TRP A 184 14.62 4.92 1.65
CA TRP A 184 13.27 5.30 1.27
C TRP A 184 13.28 6.32 0.13
N LYS A 185 12.63 5.96 -0.98
CA LYS A 185 12.36 6.84 -2.12
C LYS A 185 10.86 7.13 -2.18
N PRO A 186 10.39 8.25 -1.65
CA PRO A 186 8.99 8.68 -1.78
C PRO A 186 8.72 9.26 -3.17
N ALA A 187 7.43 9.49 -3.48
CA ALA A 187 7.06 10.25 -4.66
C ALA A 187 7.49 11.72 -4.55
N GLU A 188 7.95 12.29 -5.63
CA GLU A 188 8.46 13.67 -5.71
C GLU A 188 7.38 14.72 -5.44
N TYR A 189 6.12 14.42 -5.77
CA TYR A 189 4.97 15.30 -5.51
C TYR A 189 4.44 15.23 -4.06
N ALA A 190 5.04 14.38 -3.20
CA ALA A 190 4.77 14.29 -1.76
C ALA A 190 6.04 14.48 -0.92
N ALA A 191 6.98 15.26 -1.41
CA ALA A 191 8.33 15.37 -0.86
C ALA A 191 8.38 16.09 0.49
N ALA A 192 7.57 17.12 0.71
CA ALA A 192 7.53 17.86 1.97
C ALA A 192 6.97 16.99 3.10
N THR A 193 5.92 16.22 2.81
CA THR A 193 5.33 15.26 3.75
C THR A 193 6.34 14.15 4.09
N ALA A 194 6.99 13.58 3.09
CA ALA A 194 8.01 12.55 3.30
C ALA A 194 9.19 13.06 4.13
N ARG A 195 9.66 14.27 3.87
CA ARG A 195 10.72 14.91 4.66
C ARG A 195 10.30 15.11 6.11
N ALA A 196 9.09 15.62 6.35
CA ALA A 196 8.56 15.81 7.69
C ALA A 196 8.50 14.47 8.45
N LEU A 197 8.01 13.42 7.80
CA LEU A 197 7.90 12.09 8.40
C LEU A 197 9.28 11.51 8.74
N ALA A 198 10.26 11.63 7.85
CA ALA A 198 11.63 11.18 8.10
C ALA A 198 12.27 11.94 9.26
N GLU A 199 12.06 13.25 9.36
CA GLU A 199 12.56 14.06 10.48
C GLU A 199 11.99 13.59 11.82
N LEU A 200 10.68 13.25 11.89
CA LEU A 200 10.08 12.70 13.11
C LEU A 200 10.70 11.34 13.46
N ALA A 201 11.00 10.49 12.49
CA ALA A 201 11.67 9.21 12.73
C ALA A 201 13.09 9.40 13.29
N TRP A 202 13.88 10.31 12.73
CA TRP A 202 15.22 10.63 13.25
C TRP A 202 15.15 11.25 14.65
N LYS A 203 14.20 12.14 14.90
CA LYS A 203 13.98 12.72 16.26
C LYS A 203 13.50 11.68 17.27
N ALA A 204 12.86 10.61 16.83
CA ALA A 204 12.49 9.48 17.69
C ALA A 204 13.68 8.58 18.07
N GLY A 205 14.85 8.80 17.46
CA GLY A 205 16.06 8.06 17.76
C GLY A 205 16.45 7.00 16.72
N VAL A 206 15.89 7.05 15.51
CA VAL A 206 16.41 6.26 14.39
C VAL A 206 17.80 6.78 14.03
N PRO A 207 18.86 5.94 14.11
CA PRO A 207 20.22 6.40 13.90
C PRO A 207 20.50 6.85 12.45
N GLU A 208 21.50 7.70 12.30
CA GLU A 208 22.04 8.10 11.00
C GLU A 208 22.38 6.88 10.14
N GLY A 209 21.99 6.93 8.87
CA GLY A 209 22.20 5.84 7.93
C GLY A 209 21.26 4.65 8.07
N VAL A 210 20.54 4.49 9.19
CA VAL A 210 19.51 3.45 9.34
C VAL A 210 18.27 3.78 8.52
N LEU A 211 17.90 5.06 8.45
CA LEU A 211 16.91 5.58 7.51
C LEU A 211 17.55 6.63 6.61
N ASN A 212 17.62 6.35 5.32
CA ASN A 212 18.08 7.28 4.30
C ASN A 212 16.90 7.69 3.42
N LEU A 213 16.81 8.96 3.06
CA LEU A 213 15.76 9.54 2.22
C LEU A 213 16.37 9.95 0.88
N VAL A 214 15.84 9.46 -0.24
CA VAL A 214 16.38 9.74 -1.59
C VAL A 214 15.25 10.26 -2.47
N TYR A 215 15.45 11.43 -3.09
CA TYR A 215 14.57 11.96 -4.12
C TYR A 215 15.20 11.77 -5.49
N ALA A 216 14.55 11.02 -6.34
CA ALA A 216 15.00 10.75 -7.71
C ALA A 216 13.80 10.46 -8.61
N GLU A 217 13.95 10.69 -9.91
CA GLU A 217 12.97 10.27 -10.91
C GLU A 217 12.91 8.75 -11.05
N GLY A 218 11.84 8.24 -11.68
CA GLY A 218 11.60 6.82 -11.82
C GLY A 218 12.74 6.07 -12.52
N GLU A 219 13.29 6.63 -13.60
CA GLU A 219 14.39 6.02 -14.36
C GLU A 219 15.68 5.97 -13.53
N SER A 220 16.09 7.09 -12.94
CA SER A 220 17.25 7.15 -12.05
C SER A 220 17.11 6.21 -10.84
N THR A 221 15.88 6.10 -10.30
CA THR A 221 15.58 5.16 -9.22
C THR A 221 15.79 3.71 -9.66
N PHE A 222 15.29 3.34 -10.84
CA PHE A 222 15.40 1.98 -11.37
C PHE A 222 16.85 1.59 -11.66
N GLU A 223 17.64 2.49 -12.26
CA GLU A 223 19.05 2.28 -12.52
C GLU A 223 19.87 2.18 -11.24
N GLY A 224 19.63 3.08 -10.27
CA GLY A 224 20.29 3.04 -8.97
C GLY A 224 19.94 1.78 -8.18
N LEU A 225 18.67 1.31 -8.26
CA LEU A 225 18.25 0.05 -7.66
C LEU A 225 18.95 -1.15 -8.31
N ARG A 226 19.07 -1.16 -9.64
CA ARG A 226 19.80 -2.20 -10.38
C ARG A 226 21.26 -2.29 -9.89
N SER A 227 21.95 -1.15 -9.84
CA SER A 227 23.34 -1.10 -9.38
C SER A 227 23.49 -1.57 -7.93
N ALA A 228 22.53 -1.21 -7.06
CA ALA A 228 22.56 -1.62 -5.66
C ALA A 228 22.28 -3.11 -5.44
N LEU A 229 21.41 -3.70 -6.27
CA LEU A 229 21.17 -5.15 -6.29
C LEU A 229 22.37 -5.91 -6.85
N GLU A 230 22.97 -5.42 -7.92
CA GLU A 230 24.16 -6.01 -8.55
C GLU A 230 25.37 -6.02 -7.58
N GLU A 231 25.54 -4.94 -6.82
CA GLU A 231 26.58 -4.86 -5.77
C GLU A 231 26.27 -5.70 -4.52
N GLY A 232 25.04 -6.18 -4.38
CA GLY A 232 24.60 -6.96 -3.21
C GLY A 232 24.42 -6.13 -1.93
N VAL A 233 24.21 -4.81 -2.06
CA VAL A 233 24.01 -3.92 -0.90
C VAL A 233 22.54 -3.67 -0.56
N VAL A 234 21.61 -4.25 -1.31
CA VAL A 234 20.17 -4.28 -1.04
C VAL A 234 19.70 -5.74 -0.93
N ASP A 235 18.96 -6.06 0.12
CA ASP A 235 18.48 -7.42 0.41
C ASP A 235 16.95 -7.56 0.26
N LYS A 236 16.23 -6.45 0.24
CA LYS A 236 14.77 -6.42 0.10
C LYS A 236 14.33 -5.18 -0.65
N VAL A 237 13.35 -5.34 -1.50
CA VAL A 237 12.71 -4.23 -2.19
C VAL A 237 11.23 -4.20 -1.81
N GLY A 238 10.75 -3.05 -1.32
CA GLY A 238 9.34 -2.73 -1.16
C GLY A 238 8.92 -1.72 -2.21
N PHE A 239 7.84 -1.98 -2.91
CA PHE A 239 7.33 -1.08 -3.94
C PHE A 239 5.81 -0.93 -3.85
N THR A 240 5.35 0.31 -3.78
CA THR A 240 3.94 0.67 -3.96
C THR A 240 3.80 1.60 -5.15
N GLY A 241 2.99 1.20 -6.14
CA GLY A 241 2.78 1.96 -7.36
C GLY A 241 1.99 1.22 -8.43
N SER A 242 2.20 1.57 -9.72
CA SER A 242 1.46 0.94 -10.81
C SER A 242 1.88 -0.51 -11.08
N SER A 243 0.93 -1.32 -11.56
CA SER A 243 1.18 -2.73 -11.94
C SER A 243 2.26 -2.87 -13.02
N ARG A 244 2.39 -1.89 -13.91
CA ARG A 244 3.44 -1.88 -14.95
C ARG A 244 4.83 -1.79 -14.33
N VAL A 245 5.07 -0.77 -13.51
CA VAL A 245 6.38 -0.59 -12.84
C VAL A 245 6.66 -1.72 -11.85
N GLY A 246 5.62 -2.24 -11.17
CA GLY A 246 5.78 -3.38 -10.27
C GLY A 246 6.29 -4.64 -10.97
N ARG A 247 5.88 -4.90 -12.21
CA ARG A 247 6.43 -6.01 -13.03
C ARG A 247 7.90 -5.79 -13.33
N ASP A 248 8.28 -4.58 -13.76
CA ASP A 248 9.66 -4.25 -14.09
C ASP A 248 10.58 -4.44 -12.85
N ILE A 249 10.12 -4.02 -11.68
CA ILE A 249 10.83 -4.23 -10.40
C ILE A 249 10.85 -5.72 -10.02
N GLY A 250 9.75 -6.44 -10.20
CA GLY A 250 9.68 -7.88 -9.93
C GLY A 250 10.66 -8.65 -10.79
N GLU A 251 10.74 -8.33 -12.09
CA GLU A 251 11.71 -8.93 -13.02
C GLU A 251 13.15 -8.59 -12.60
N LEU A 252 13.42 -7.34 -12.28
CA LEU A 252 14.74 -6.91 -11.82
C LEU A 252 15.17 -7.69 -10.57
N CYS A 253 14.31 -7.74 -9.55
CA CYS A 253 14.59 -8.46 -8.29
C CYS A 253 14.83 -9.95 -8.53
N GLY A 254 14.04 -10.58 -9.43
CA GLY A 254 14.17 -12.00 -9.77
C GLY A 254 15.54 -12.37 -10.35
N ARG A 255 16.19 -11.48 -11.09
CA ARG A 255 17.56 -11.67 -11.62
C ARG A 255 18.60 -11.83 -10.50
N TYR A 256 18.34 -11.27 -9.33
CA TYR A 256 19.23 -11.32 -8.16
C TYR A 256 18.67 -12.23 -7.04
N LEU A 257 17.73 -13.12 -7.35
CA LEU A 257 17.06 -14.05 -6.42
C LEU A 257 16.41 -13.33 -5.22
N GLN A 258 15.96 -12.09 -5.43
CA GLN A 258 15.24 -11.32 -4.43
C GLN A 258 13.72 -11.44 -4.65
N THR A 259 12.97 -11.54 -3.57
CA THR A 259 11.51 -11.50 -3.61
C THR A 259 11.04 -10.14 -3.11
N PRO A 260 10.57 -9.23 -3.98
CA PRO A 260 10.09 -7.92 -3.55
C PRO A 260 8.74 -8.03 -2.83
N CYS A 261 8.38 -7.00 -2.04
CA CYS A 261 7.00 -6.72 -1.65
C CYS A 261 6.39 -5.80 -2.70
N LEU A 262 5.40 -6.27 -3.44
CA LEU A 262 4.75 -5.50 -4.49
C LEU A 262 3.31 -5.21 -4.09
N GLU A 263 3.01 -3.93 -3.85
CA GLU A 263 1.66 -3.41 -3.63
C GLU A 263 1.31 -2.48 -4.79
N LEU A 264 0.34 -2.90 -5.58
CA LEU A 264 0.07 -2.30 -6.89
C LEU A 264 -1.36 -1.77 -6.98
N GLY A 265 -1.76 -1.35 -8.17
CA GLY A 265 -3.09 -0.83 -8.42
C GLY A 265 -4.21 -1.86 -8.21
N GLY A 266 -5.45 -1.39 -8.28
CA GLY A 266 -6.64 -2.21 -8.11
C GLY A 266 -7.76 -1.82 -9.08
N LYS A 267 -8.60 -2.79 -9.43
CA LYS A 267 -9.91 -2.60 -10.04
C LYS A 267 -10.93 -3.29 -9.15
N ASN A 268 -11.13 -2.70 -7.97
CA ASN A 268 -11.80 -3.36 -6.86
C ASN A 268 -13.31 -3.45 -7.11
N PRO A 269 -13.92 -4.65 -7.03
CA PRO A 269 -15.33 -4.83 -7.20
C PRO A 269 -16.10 -4.60 -5.88
N MET A 270 -17.32 -4.07 -6.03
CA MET A 270 -18.37 -4.08 -5.00
C MET A 270 -19.57 -4.85 -5.53
N VAL A 271 -19.93 -5.95 -4.90
CA VAL A 271 -21.12 -6.72 -5.23
C VAL A 271 -22.28 -6.26 -4.35
N VAL A 272 -23.42 -5.92 -4.98
CA VAL A 272 -24.66 -5.54 -4.28
C VAL A 272 -25.70 -6.62 -4.56
N ALA A 273 -25.99 -7.47 -3.58
CA ALA A 273 -26.94 -8.56 -3.70
C ALA A 273 -28.39 -8.05 -3.66
N ALA A 274 -29.34 -8.89 -4.07
CA ALA A 274 -30.76 -8.53 -4.10
C ALA A 274 -31.36 -8.19 -2.73
N ASP A 275 -30.77 -8.76 -1.67
CA ASP A 275 -31.17 -8.57 -0.26
C ASP A 275 -30.34 -7.49 0.47
N ALA A 276 -29.46 -6.76 -0.25
CA ALA A 276 -28.60 -5.75 0.33
C ALA A 276 -29.39 -4.57 0.92
N ASP A 277 -28.87 -4.02 2.03
CA ASP A 277 -29.25 -2.69 2.47
C ASP A 277 -28.71 -1.66 1.46
N LEU A 278 -29.61 -1.13 0.62
CA LEU A 278 -29.24 -0.22 -0.47
C LEU A 278 -28.75 1.14 0.04
N GLU A 279 -29.20 1.61 1.20
CA GLU A 279 -28.75 2.87 1.78
C GLU A 279 -27.27 2.74 2.19
N LEU A 280 -26.95 1.69 2.94
CA LEU A 280 -25.57 1.37 3.35
C LEU A 280 -24.67 1.10 2.13
N ALA A 281 -25.20 0.39 1.10
CA ALA A 281 -24.44 0.11 -0.11
C ALA A 281 -24.12 1.38 -0.92
N VAL A 282 -25.06 2.34 -0.99
CA VAL A 282 -24.84 3.65 -1.63
C VAL A 282 -23.80 4.48 -0.88
N GLU A 283 -23.87 4.54 0.46
CA GLU A 283 -22.88 5.21 1.29
C GLU A 283 -21.48 4.61 1.09
N GLY A 284 -21.40 3.27 1.14
CA GLY A 284 -20.15 2.56 0.90
C GLY A 284 -19.59 2.76 -0.51
N ALA A 285 -20.45 2.78 -1.54
CA ALA A 285 -20.06 3.06 -2.92
C ALA A 285 -19.51 4.50 -3.07
N LEU A 286 -20.21 5.47 -2.48
CA LEU A 286 -19.82 6.88 -2.52
C LEU A 286 -18.43 7.09 -1.91
N PHE A 287 -18.20 6.57 -0.70
CA PHE A 287 -16.91 6.66 -0.01
C PHE A 287 -15.80 5.90 -0.74
N SER A 288 -16.08 4.67 -1.20
CA SER A 288 -15.07 3.81 -1.86
C SER A 288 -14.69 4.31 -3.24
N GLY A 289 -15.65 4.84 -4.02
CA GLY A 289 -15.46 5.23 -5.41
C GLY A 289 -14.91 6.63 -5.60
N TRP A 290 -15.36 7.56 -4.76
CA TRP A 290 -15.04 8.98 -4.95
C TRP A 290 -14.24 9.61 -3.80
N GLY A 291 -14.15 8.98 -2.64
CA GLY A 291 -13.24 9.44 -1.58
C GLY A 291 -11.81 9.60 -2.11
N THR A 292 -11.10 10.65 -1.71
CA THR A 292 -9.80 11.07 -2.28
C THR A 292 -9.82 11.20 -3.82
N GLY A 293 -10.98 11.52 -4.43
CA GLY A 293 -11.15 11.60 -5.89
C GLY A 293 -10.92 10.27 -6.61
N GLY A 294 -11.21 9.13 -6.00
CA GLY A 294 -10.96 7.81 -6.59
C GLY A 294 -9.48 7.43 -6.73
N GLN A 295 -8.57 8.14 -6.04
CA GLN A 295 -7.12 7.99 -6.19
C GLN A 295 -6.50 7.11 -5.09
N ARG A 296 -7.21 6.05 -4.68
CA ARG A 296 -6.70 5.01 -3.78
C ARG A 296 -6.47 3.72 -4.56
N CYS A 297 -5.47 2.94 -4.19
CA CYS A 297 -5.29 1.58 -4.72
C CYS A 297 -6.51 0.68 -4.42
N THR A 298 -7.22 0.97 -3.31
CA THR A 298 -8.45 0.28 -2.88
C THR A 298 -9.73 0.94 -3.38
N SER A 299 -9.65 2.01 -4.21
CA SER A 299 -10.86 2.65 -4.76
C SER A 299 -11.74 1.65 -5.51
N LEU A 300 -13.03 1.81 -5.32
CA LEU A 300 -14.05 1.06 -6.05
C LEU A 300 -13.93 1.34 -7.55
N GLY A 301 -13.76 0.30 -8.34
CA GLY A 301 -13.65 0.40 -9.79
C GLY A 301 -14.90 -0.07 -10.51
N ASN A 302 -15.49 -1.15 -10.02
CA ASN A 302 -16.68 -1.76 -10.61
C ASN A 302 -17.73 -2.07 -9.55
N ILE A 303 -18.95 -1.60 -9.74
CA ILE A 303 -20.14 -2.03 -9.02
C ILE A 303 -20.80 -3.15 -9.84
N ILE A 304 -20.99 -4.29 -9.21
CA ILE A 304 -21.63 -5.48 -9.77
C ILE A 304 -22.93 -5.65 -8.98
N VAL A 305 -24.04 -5.21 -9.55
CA VAL A 305 -25.32 -5.10 -8.82
C VAL A 305 -26.33 -6.13 -9.33
N HIS A 306 -27.05 -6.79 -8.40
CA HIS A 306 -28.10 -7.74 -8.79
C HIS A 306 -29.18 -7.03 -9.62
N ARG A 307 -29.61 -7.67 -10.71
CA ARG A 307 -30.56 -7.07 -11.68
C ARG A 307 -31.83 -6.52 -11.02
N ASP A 308 -32.35 -7.20 -10.01
CA ASP A 308 -33.65 -6.85 -9.37
C ASP A 308 -33.57 -5.54 -8.57
N VAL A 309 -32.39 -5.12 -8.16
CA VAL A 309 -32.17 -3.88 -7.38
C VAL A 309 -31.35 -2.82 -8.13
N HIS A 310 -30.94 -3.11 -9.38
CA HIS A 310 -30.10 -2.25 -10.20
C HIS A 310 -30.66 -0.83 -10.35
N ASP A 311 -31.89 -0.70 -10.85
CA ASP A 311 -32.45 0.62 -11.17
C ASP A 311 -32.58 1.50 -9.93
N GLU A 312 -33.03 0.92 -8.81
CA GLU A 312 -33.18 1.64 -7.56
C GLU A 312 -31.80 2.02 -6.95
N PHE A 313 -30.84 1.11 -6.97
CA PHE A 313 -29.50 1.38 -6.49
C PHE A 313 -28.82 2.49 -7.31
N VAL A 314 -28.83 2.38 -8.65
CA VAL A 314 -28.25 3.38 -9.56
C VAL A 314 -28.93 4.74 -9.41
N ARG A 315 -30.26 4.75 -9.26
CA ARG A 315 -31.00 6.00 -9.01
C ARG A 315 -30.56 6.68 -7.71
N ARG A 316 -30.45 5.93 -6.60
CA ARG A 316 -30.00 6.48 -5.30
C ARG A 316 -28.57 6.97 -5.38
N LEU A 317 -27.67 6.18 -5.94
CA LEU A 317 -26.25 6.55 -6.08
C LEU A 317 -26.08 7.79 -6.97
N ASN A 318 -26.81 7.88 -8.08
CA ASN A 318 -26.79 9.07 -8.93
C ASN A 318 -27.28 10.32 -8.18
N THR A 319 -28.33 10.22 -7.38
CA THR A 319 -28.80 11.32 -6.53
C THR A 319 -27.72 11.76 -5.55
N ALA A 320 -27.13 10.79 -4.81
CA ALA A 320 -26.08 11.08 -3.84
C ALA A 320 -24.85 11.75 -4.48
N LEU A 321 -24.45 11.30 -5.68
CA LEU A 321 -23.33 11.91 -6.42
C LEU A 321 -23.64 13.33 -6.92
N THR A 322 -24.86 13.55 -7.41
CA THR A 322 -25.29 14.86 -7.90
C THR A 322 -25.33 15.90 -6.76
N GLU A 323 -25.74 15.48 -5.57
CA GLU A 323 -25.83 16.30 -4.37
C GLU A 323 -24.48 16.43 -3.63
N ALA A 324 -23.51 15.54 -3.90
CA ALA A 324 -22.22 15.56 -3.23
C ALA A 324 -21.46 16.88 -3.45
N VAL A 325 -20.93 17.39 -2.35
CA VAL A 325 -20.10 18.61 -2.34
C VAL A 325 -18.66 18.20 -2.55
N ILE A 326 -18.00 18.80 -3.53
CA ILE A 326 -16.58 18.63 -3.84
C ILE A 326 -15.88 19.99 -3.89
N GLY A 327 -14.55 20.01 -3.85
CA GLY A 327 -13.82 21.28 -3.98
C GLY A 327 -12.60 21.40 -3.09
N ASN A 328 -12.43 22.57 -2.47
CA ASN A 328 -11.25 22.85 -1.66
C ASN A 328 -11.11 21.83 -0.50
N PRO A 329 -10.01 21.08 -0.43
CA PRO A 329 -9.84 19.97 0.50
C PRO A 329 -9.71 20.39 1.98
N THR A 330 -9.58 21.71 2.25
CA THR A 330 -9.62 22.23 3.62
C THR A 330 -11.04 22.40 4.17
N GLN A 331 -12.05 22.22 3.31
CA GLN A 331 -13.46 22.31 3.67
C GLN A 331 -14.07 20.91 3.76
N ASP A 332 -15.30 20.84 4.29
CA ASP A 332 -16.07 19.60 4.32
C ASP A 332 -16.56 19.26 2.91
N VAL A 333 -15.85 18.38 2.23
CA VAL A 333 -16.07 17.96 0.85
C VAL A 333 -15.84 16.45 0.72
N LEU A 334 -16.56 15.82 -0.22
CA LEU A 334 -16.39 14.39 -0.52
C LEU A 334 -14.98 14.10 -1.05
N TYR A 335 -14.48 14.96 -1.94
CA TYR A 335 -13.10 14.90 -2.43
C TYR A 335 -12.62 16.27 -2.94
N GLY A 336 -11.30 16.39 -3.00
CA GLY A 336 -10.55 17.53 -3.48
C GLY A 336 -10.11 17.40 -4.96
N PRO A 337 -8.98 18.02 -5.35
CA PRO A 337 -8.44 17.93 -6.71
C PRO A 337 -7.77 16.58 -7.02
N MET A 338 -7.43 16.37 -8.30
CA MET A 338 -6.46 15.34 -8.70
C MET A 338 -5.08 15.67 -8.12
N LEU A 339 -4.32 14.64 -7.72
CA LEU A 339 -3.06 14.73 -6.97
C LEU A 339 -2.00 15.62 -7.64
N ASP A 340 -1.91 15.55 -8.97
CA ASP A 340 -0.91 16.23 -9.78
C ASP A 340 -1.41 16.31 -11.22
N ARG A 341 -0.82 17.17 -12.04
CA ARG A 341 -1.17 17.32 -13.45
C ARG A 341 -1.10 16.02 -14.23
N LYS A 342 -0.10 15.18 -13.96
CA LYS A 342 0.05 13.87 -14.62
C LYS A 342 -1.15 12.95 -14.36
N PHE A 343 -1.71 12.98 -13.14
CA PHE A 343 -2.91 12.20 -12.81
C PHE A 343 -4.15 12.79 -13.48
N ALA A 344 -4.24 14.12 -13.55
CA ALA A 344 -5.30 14.82 -14.28
C ALA A 344 -5.30 14.45 -15.77
N ASP A 345 -4.13 14.52 -16.43
CA ASP A 345 -3.97 14.18 -17.85
C ASP A 345 -4.32 12.70 -18.11
N ASN A 346 -3.90 11.79 -17.22
CA ASN A 346 -4.28 10.38 -17.30
C ASN A 346 -5.79 10.18 -17.16
N PHE A 347 -6.43 10.93 -16.25
CA PHE A 347 -7.88 10.84 -16.07
C PHE A 347 -8.66 11.38 -17.27
N GLU A 348 -8.19 12.41 -17.93
CA GLU A 348 -8.78 12.89 -19.19
C GLU A 348 -8.71 11.82 -20.28
N ASN A 349 -7.61 11.07 -20.38
CA ASN A 349 -7.52 9.92 -21.28
C ASN A 349 -8.54 8.83 -20.93
N VAL A 350 -8.75 8.55 -19.63
CA VAL A 350 -9.76 7.59 -19.16
C VAL A 350 -11.19 8.03 -19.54
N LEU A 351 -11.49 9.32 -19.45
CA LEU A 351 -12.80 9.84 -19.89
C LEU A 351 -13.03 9.62 -21.40
N GLY A 352 -11.97 9.59 -22.20
CA GLY A 352 -12.03 9.26 -23.62
C GLY A 352 -12.43 7.82 -23.94
N GLU A 353 -12.35 6.91 -22.95
CA GLU A 353 -12.75 5.50 -23.09
C GLU A 353 -14.26 5.27 -22.82
N ILE A 354 -15.01 6.32 -22.53
CA ILE A 354 -16.46 6.22 -22.36
C ILE A 354 -17.10 5.94 -23.74
N ALA A 355 -17.65 4.75 -23.90
CA ALA A 355 -18.22 4.30 -25.16
C ALA A 355 -19.68 4.79 -25.37
N PRO A 356 -20.17 4.86 -26.62
CA PRO A 356 -21.54 5.33 -26.92
C PRO A 356 -22.68 4.51 -26.31
N HIS A 357 -22.42 3.24 -25.93
CA HIS A 357 -23.43 2.40 -25.27
C HIS A 357 -23.54 2.66 -23.78
N HIS A 358 -22.60 3.40 -23.20
CA HIS A 358 -22.60 3.71 -21.78
C HIS A 358 -23.61 4.82 -21.45
N ARG A 359 -24.30 4.66 -20.32
CA ARG A 359 -25.10 5.72 -19.71
C ARG A 359 -24.26 6.44 -18.67
N VAL A 360 -23.92 7.71 -18.94
CA VAL A 360 -23.10 8.53 -18.03
C VAL A 360 -24.00 9.28 -17.06
N LEU A 361 -23.69 9.16 -15.77
CA LEU A 361 -24.45 9.68 -14.63
C LEU A 361 -23.47 10.34 -13.61
N GLY A 362 -24.00 10.79 -12.47
CA GLY A 362 -23.22 11.35 -11.35
C GLY A 362 -23.01 12.84 -11.42
N SER A 363 -23.14 13.45 -12.59
CA SER A 363 -23.06 14.90 -12.80
C SER A 363 -23.79 15.28 -14.07
N GLU A 364 -24.13 16.58 -14.21
CA GLU A 364 -24.68 17.14 -15.47
C GLU A 364 -23.62 17.17 -16.60
N SER A 365 -22.36 16.99 -16.25
CA SER A 365 -21.22 17.03 -17.17
C SER A 365 -20.07 16.14 -16.70
N THR A 366 -19.09 15.92 -17.56
CA THR A 366 -17.83 15.22 -17.27
C THR A 366 -16.64 16.16 -17.46
N GLY A 367 -15.44 15.68 -17.07
CA GLY A 367 -14.19 16.42 -17.27
C GLY A 367 -13.91 17.46 -16.19
N ARG A 368 -13.02 18.37 -16.51
CA ARG A 368 -12.55 19.40 -15.57
C ARG A 368 -13.64 20.41 -15.24
N ILE A 369 -13.74 20.80 -13.97
CA ILE A 369 -14.63 21.87 -13.51
C ILE A 369 -13.99 23.22 -13.85
N THR A 370 -14.73 24.06 -14.59
CA THR A 370 -14.31 25.38 -15.06
C THR A 370 -15.52 26.31 -15.13
N ASP A 371 -15.31 27.60 -15.44
CA ASP A 371 -16.42 28.53 -15.67
C ASP A 371 -17.33 28.11 -16.84
N ALA A 372 -16.77 27.44 -17.85
CA ALA A 372 -17.53 26.88 -18.97
C ALA A 372 -18.17 25.51 -18.65
N ASN A 373 -17.71 24.84 -17.59
CA ASN A 373 -18.19 23.54 -17.15
C ASN A 373 -18.37 23.52 -15.63
N PRO A 374 -19.30 24.31 -15.07
CA PRO A 374 -19.45 24.51 -13.64
C PRO A 374 -20.14 23.32 -12.95
N ARG A 375 -19.92 23.18 -11.64
CA ARG A 375 -20.64 22.23 -10.77
C ARG A 375 -21.36 22.98 -9.64
N LYS A 376 -22.65 22.67 -9.43
CA LYS A 376 -23.47 23.31 -8.37
C LYS A 376 -22.96 22.99 -6.97
N GLY A 377 -22.57 21.75 -6.69
CA GLY A 377 -22.04 21.31 -5.40
C GLY A 377 -20.53 21.54 -5.26
N PHE A 378 -20.00 22.70 -5.65
CA PHE A 378 -18.59 23.02 -5.54
C PHE A 378 -18.32 24.07 -4.45
N ARG A 379 -17.27 23.84 -3.65
CA ARG A 379 -16.78 24.78 -2.62
C ARG A 379 -15.36 25.23 -2.93
N GLY A 380 -15.13 26.53 -2.88
CA GLY A 380 -13.83 27.16 -3.16
C GLY A 380 -13.72 27.75 -4.56
N ASP A 381 -12.50 27.98 -5.01
CA ASP A 381 -12.20 28.52 -6.35
C ASP A 381 -11.69 27.40 -7.27
N HIS A 382 -12.50 27.01 -8.24
CA HIS A 382 -12.17 25.94 -9.17
C HIS A 382 -11.13 26.35 -10.22
N SER A 383 -10.91 27.64 -10.41
CA SER A 383 -9.95 28.13 -11.42
C SER A 383 -8.50 27.86 -11.04
N THR A 384 -8.21 27.70 -9.74
CA THR A 384 -6.87 27.57 -9.19
C THR A 384 -6.33 26.14 -9.18
N GLY A 385 -7.21 25.11 -9.27
CA GLY A 385 -6.86 23.71 -9.01
C GLY A 385 -7.26 22.70 -10.09
N LEU A 386 -6.98 21.44 -9.81
CA LEU A 386 -7.20 20.29 -10.71
C LEU A 386 -8.50 19.56 -10.35
N TYR A 387 -9.63 20.21 -10.43
CA TYR A 387 -10.94 19.67 -10.01
C TYR A 387 -11.71 19.04 -11.18
N TYR A 388 -12.31 17.89 -10.95
CA TYR A 388 -13.03 17.11 -11.94
C TYR A 388 -14.42 16.72 -11.44
N HIS A 389 -15.39 16.60 -12.35
CA HIS A 389 -16.71 16.07 -12.06
C HIS A 389 -16.64 14.59 -11.66
N PRO A 390 -17.49 14.12 -10.72
CA PRO A 390 -17.66 12.68 -10.46
C PRO A 390 -18.39 12.05 -11.65
N VAL A 391 -17.98 10.84 -12.01
CA VAL A 391 -18.56 10.10 -13.14
C VAL A 391 -19.00 8.72 -12.68
N LEU A 392 -20.27 8.38 -12.95
CA LEU A 392 -20.82 7.03 -12.81
C LEU A 392 -21.17 6.54 -14.22
N VAL A 393 -20.59 5.42 -14.62
CA VAL A 393 -20.79 4.82 -15.95
C VAL A 393 -21.61 3.56 -15.80
N ASP A 394 -22.88 3.62 -16.20
CA ASP A 394 -23.78 2.47 -16.16
C ASP A 394 -23.85 1.75 -17.51
N GLY A 395 -24.04 0.43 -17.48
CA GLY A 395 -24.10 -0.42 -18.65
C GLY A 395 -22.71 -0.88 -19.14
N LEU A 396 -21.75 -1.06 -18.22
CA LEU A 396 -20.44 -1.62 -18.60
C LEU A 396 -20.55 -3.05 -19.12
N HIS A 397 -19.92 -3.31 -20.24
CA HIS A 397 -19.68 -4.65 -20.73
C HIS A 397 -18.35 -5.21 -20.20
N ARG A 398 -18.28 -6.54 -20.07
CA ARG A 398 -17.11 -7.24 -19.53
C ARG A 398 -15.79 -7.02 -20.30
N ASP A 399 -15.87 -6.56 -21.56
CA ASP A 399 -14.72 -6.31 -22.42
C ASP A 399 -14.33 -4.83 -22.53
N ASP A 400 -15.10 -3.93 -21.92
CA ASP A 400 -14.82 -2.50 -21.93
C ASP A 400 -13.50 -2.18 -21.19
N PHE A 401 -12.80 -1.16 -21.69
CA PHE A 401 -11.61 -0.64 -21.02
C PHE A 401 -11.92 -0.25 -19.57
N LEU A 402 -13.04 0.48 -19.35
CA LEU A 402 -13.46 0.93 -18.03
C LEU A 402 -13.82 -0.22 -17.08
N PHE A 403 -14.18 -1.41 -17.60
CA PHE A 403 -14.38 -2.59 -16.78
C PHE A 403 -13.04 -3.27 -16.40
N ARG A 404 -12.07 -3.29 -17.32
CA ARG A 404 -10.84 -4.10 -17.23
C ARG A 404 -9.66 -3.38 -16.59
N GLN A 405 -9.59 -2.04 -16.68
CA GLN A 405 -8.40 -1.28 -16.29
C GLN A 405 -8.66 -0.40 -15.07
N GLU A 406 -7.61 -0.25 -14.25
CA GLU A 406 -7.60 0.75 -13.18
C GLU A 406 -7.72 2.15 -13.76
N THR A 407 -8.62 2.95 -13.20
CA THR A 407 -8.92 4.30 -13.70
C THR A 407 -8.26 5.41 -12.88
N PHE A 408 -7.99 5.14 -11.60
CA PHE A 408 -7.32 6.02 -10.64
C PHE A 408 -7.80 7.48 -10.69
N GLY A 409 -9.11 7.64 -10.63
CA GLY A 409 -9.80 8.94 -10.71
C GLY A 409 -11.27 8.80 -10.30
N PRO A 410 -12.03 9.92 -10.26
CA PRO A 410 -13.40 9.95 -9.77
C PRO A 410 -14.42 9.35 -10.77
N ILE A 411 -14.19 8.10 -11.20
CA ILE A 411 -15.03 7.36 -12.13
C ILE A 411 -15.23 5.92 -11.67
N VAL A 412 -16.48 5.47 -11.63
CA VAL A 412 -16.87 4.11 -11.25
C VAL A 412 -17.84 3.55 -12.30
N GLY A 413 -17.66 2.30 -12.64
CA GLY A 413 -18.52 1.60 -13.58
C GLY A 413 -19.54 0.70 -12.90
N VAL A 414 -20.68 0.47 -13.56
CA VAL A 414 -21.77 -0.41 -13.10
C VAL A 414 -22.07 -1.46 -14.15
N THR A 415 -22.20 -2.69 -13.71
CA THR A 415 -22.71 -3.83 -14.49
C THR A 415 -23.68 -4.65 -13.64
N THR A 416 -24.46 -5.52 -14.26
CA THR A 416 -25.45 -6.35 -13.56
C THR A 416 -25.04 -7.82 -13.50
N PHE A 417 -25.62 -8.55 -12.55
CA PHE A 417 -25.51 -10.00 -12.43
C PHE A 417 -26.83 -10.65 -12.02
N GLU A 418 -26.96 -11.96 -12.20
CA GLU A 418 -28.13 -12.76 -11.79
C GLU A 418 -27.78 -13.77 -10.68
N THR A 419 -26.58 -14.33 -10.68
CA THR A 419 -26.16 -15.34 -9.71
C THR A 419 -24.87 -14.93 -9.01
N LEU A 420 -24.67 -15.37 -7.76
CA LEU A 420 -23.45 -15.06 -7.00
C LEU A 420 -22.19 -15.54 -7.73
N ASP A 421 -22.25 -16.70 -8.40
CA ASP A 421 -21.12 -17.25 -9.13
C ASP A 421 -20.73 -16.34 -10.32
N GLU A 422 -21.71 -15.76 -11.01
CA GLU A 422 -21.49 -14.74 -12.05
C GLU A 422 -20.88 -13.46 -11.45
N ALA A 423 -21.37 -13.00 -10.29
CA ALA A 423 -20.81 -11.81 -9.62
C ALA A 423 -19.34 -12.03 -9.24
N VAL A 424 -18.99 -13.21 -8.76
CA VAL A 424 -17.61 -13.60 -8.43
C VAL A 424 -16.75 -13.68 -9.70
N GLU A 425 -17.27 -14.28 -10.79
CA GLU A 425 -16.58 -14.31 -12.08
C GLU A 425 -16.27 -12.90 -12.57
N LEU A 426 -17.28 -12.02 -12.60
CA LEU A 426 -17.14 -10.62 -13.02
C LEU A 426 -16.14 -9.87 -12.13
N GLY A 427 -16.16 -10.08 -10.81
CA GLY A 427 -15.21 -9.46 -9.87
C GLY A 427 -13.77 -9.87 -10.11
N ASN A 428 -13.52 -11.12 -10.50
CA ASN A 428 -12.18 -11.66 -10.78
C ASN A 428 -11.68 -11.33 -12.20
N LEU A 429 -12.57 -11.02 -13.12
CA LEU A 429 -12.30 -10.91 -14.55
C LEU A 429 -11.24 -9.86 -14.93
N PRO A 430 -11.12 -8.69 -14.25
CA PRO A 430 -10.04 -7.74 -14.52
C PRO A 430 -8.64 -8.25 -14.17
N GLY A 431 -8.54 -9.34 -13.40
CA GLY A 431 -7.28 -9.95 -12.96
C GLY A 431 -6.53 -9.19 -11.87
N TYR A 432 -7.14 -8.14 -11.32
CA TYR A 432 -6.70 -7.49 -10.07
C TYR A 432 -7.21 -8.28 -8.87
N GLY A 433 -6.62 -8.06 -7.71
CA GLY A 433 -7.01 -8.77 -6.50
C GLY A 433 -6.53 -8.08 -5.23
N LEU A 434 -6.73 -6.75 -5.12
CA LEU A 434 -6.35 -6.02 -3.91
C LEU A 434 -7.47 -6.07 -2.87
N SER A 435 -8.63 -5.49 -3.20
CA SER A 435 -9.78 -5.37 -2.31
C SER A 435 -11.06 -5.75 -3.03
N ALA A 436 -12.06 -6.21 -2.28
CA ALA A 436 -13.41 -6.46 -2.76
C ALA A 436 -14.43 -6.27 -1.63
N ALA A 437 -15.67 -5.88 -1.97
CA ALA A 437 -16.74 -5.75 -1.01
C ALA A 437 -18.01 -6.48 -1.49
N VAL A 438 -18.81 -7.00 -0.55
CA VAL A 438 -20.15 -7.53 -0.81
C VAL A 438 -21.14 -6.92 0.16
N TYR A 439 -22.30 -6.52 -0.35
CA TYR A 439 -23.43 -6.05 0.45
C TYR A 439 -24.57 -7.06 0.37
N THR A 440 -24.93 -7.64 1.49
CA THR A 440 -25.94 -8.68 1.65
C THR A 440 -26.37 -8.79 3.11
N THR A 441 -27.60 -9.20 3.37
CA THR A 441 -28.06 -9.56 4.72
C THR A 441 -27.90 -11.05 5.02
N ASP A 442 -27.54 -11.88 4.01
CA ASP A 442 -27.29 -13.31 4.17
C ASP A 442 -25.81 -13.63 4.44
N PRO A 443 -25.44 -14.10 5.65
CA PRO A 443 -24.07 -14.50 5.97
C PRO A 443 -23.51 -15.59 5.04
N ALA A 444 -24.34 -16.51 4.55
CA ALA A 444 -23.89 -17.58 3.65
C ALA A 444 -23.39 -17.00 2.32
N THR A 445 -24.12 -16.03 1.77
CA THR A 445 -23.70 -15.27 0.58
C THR A 445 -22.38 -14.55 0.82
N ALA A 446 -22.20 -13.87 1.96
CA ALA A 446 -20.97 -13.18 2.29
C ALA A 446 -19.76 -14.12 2.36
N PHE A 447 -19.88 -15.28 3.02
CA PHE A 447 -18.79 -16.26 3.10
C PHE A 447 -18.49 -16.93 1.75
N ARG A 448 -19.51 -17.28 0.94
CA ARG A 448 -19.31 -17.82 -0.41
C ARG A 448 -18.62 -16.81 -1.32
N PHE A 449 -18.98 -15.53 -1.25
CA PHE A 449 -18.29 -14.47 -1.97
C PHE A 449 -16.81 -14.42 -1.57
N ARG A 450 -16.51 -14.41 -0.25
CA ARG A 450 -15.14 -14.41 0.26
C ARG A 450 -14.32 -15.61 -0.25
N GLU A 451 -14.93 -16.78 -0.36
CA GLU A 451 -14.26 -17.99 -0.84
C GLU A 451 -13.93 -17.94 -2.34
N GLY A 452 -14.78 -17.30 -3.12
CA GLY A 452 -14.66 -17.26 -4.58
C GLY A 452 -13.86 -16.08 -5.13
N ILE A 453 -13.79 -14.94 -4.38
CA ILE A 453 -13.11 -13.73 -4.87
C ILE A 453 -11.61 -13.79 -4.66
N GLY A 454 -10.83 -13.42 -5.69
CA GLY A 454 -9.35 -13.45 -5.67
C GLY A 454 -8.68 -12.29 -4.95
N ALA A 455 -9.42 -11.46 -4.20
CA ALA A 455 -8.88 -10.30 -3.49
C ALA A 455 -8.15 -10.69 -2.20
N GLY A 456 -7.09 -9.95 -1.87
CA GLY A 456 -6.36 -10.11 -0.61
C GLY A 456 -7.11 -9.54 0.59
N MET A 457 -7.99 -8.57 0.37
CA MET A 457 -8.86 -7.97 1.39
C MET A 457 -10.31 -8.08 0.96
N VAL A 458 -11.17 -8.58 1.83
CA VAL A 458 -12.60 -8.77 1.54
C VAL A 458 -13.44 -8.19 2.68
N SER A 459 -14.39 -7.33 2.32
CA SER A 459 -15.31 -6.69 3.25
C SER A 459 -16.74 -7.18 3.00
N ALA A 460 -17.53 -7.31 4.06
CA ALA A 460 -18.97 -7.53 3.98
C ALA A 460 -19.68 -6.35 4.65
N ASN A 461 -20.64 -5.73 3.95
CA ASN A 461 -21.37 -4.55 4.39
C ASN A 461 -20.46 -3.39 4.84
N ASN A 462 -19.35 -3.23 4.16
CA ASN A 462 -18.37 -2.18 4.40
C ASN A 462 -17.69 -1.80 3.07
N SER A 463 -16.93 -0.70 3.07
CA SER A 463 -16.27 -0.17 1.88
C SER A 463 -15.18 -1.11 1.33
N THR A 464 -14.77 -0.91 0.08
CA THR A 464 -13.56 -1.53 -0.48
C THR A 464 -12.28 -0.91 0.09
N SER A 465 -12.40 0.24 0.75
CA SER A 465 -11.29 0.99 1.34
C SER A 465 -11.27 0.79 2.85
N GLY A 466 -10.07 0.72 3.40
CA GLY A 466 -9.83 0.59 4.83
C GLY A 466 -8.69 -0.39 5.07
N ALA A 467 -7.80 -0.02 5.96
CA ALA A 467 -6.72 -0.86 6.44
C ALA A 467 -6.75 -0.88 7.96
N GLU A 468 -6.47 -2.03 8.53
CA GLU A 468 -6.31 -2.21 9.96
C GLU A 468 -4.86 -2.59 10.23
N ALA A 469 -4.20 -1.89 11.14
CA ALA A 469 -2.77 -2.08 11.42
C ALA A 469 -2.39 -3.53 11.80
N HIS A 470 -3.35 -4.32 12.27
CA HIS A 470 -3.18 -5.71 12.71
C HIS A 470 -3.69 -6.76 11.71
N LEU A 471 -4.25 -6.35 10.57
CA LEU A 471 -4.69 -7.25 9.49
C LEU A 471 -3.72 -7.27 8.31
N PRO A 472 -3.67 -8.38 7.54
CA PRO A 472 -2.81 -8.45 6.37
C PRO A 472 -3.35 -7.56 5.25
N PHE A 473 -2.55 -6.58 4.83
CA PHE A 473 -2.84 -5.75 3.67
C PHE A 473 -2.03 -6.25 2.46
N GLY A 474 -2.65 -6.37 1.29
CA GLY A 474 -1.92 -6.70 0.07
C GLY A 474 -2.75 -7.41 -0.99
N GLY A 475 -2.27 -7.30 -2.23
CA GLY A 475 -2.96 -7.79 -3.42
C GLY A 475 -2.42 -9.09 -3.98
N ASN A 476 -3.24 -9.70 -4.84
CA ASN A 476 -2.94 -10.86 -5.67
C ASN A 476 -3.03 -10.48 -7.15
N GLY A 477 -2.53 -11.31 -8.05
CA GLY A 477 -2.63 -11.12 -9.50
C GLY A 477 -1.96 -9.81 -9.96
N ARG A 478 -2.72 -8.94 -10.63
CA ARG A 478 -2.20 -7.63 -11.11
C ARG A 478 -1.99 -6.61 -9.99
N SER A 479 -2.53 -6.86 -8.78
CA SER A 479 -2.44 -5.97 -7.63
C SER A 479 -1.24 -6.25 -6.72
N GLY A 480 -0.52 -7.34 -6.93
CA GLY A 480 0.65 -7.67 -6.11
C GLY A 480 1.08 -9.13 -6.27
N ASN A 481 2.23 -9.45 -5.71
CA ASN A 481 2.82 -10.79 -5.80
C ASN A 481 2.46 -11.71 -4.60
N GLY A 482 1.39 -11.38 -3.87
CA GLY A 482 0.96 -12.13 -2.70
C GLY A 482 1.68 -11.77 -1.40
N SER A 483 2.63 -10.82 -1.42
CA SER A 483 3.18 -10.25 -0.19
C SER A 483 2.07 -9.57 0.63
N ARG A 484 2.27 -9.54 1.95
CA ARG A 484 1.34 -8.84 2.84
C ARG A 484 2.13 -7.83 3.65
N LEU A 485 1.62 -6.60 3.67
CA LEU A 485 2.02 -5.52 4.56
C LEU A 485 1.06 -5.50 5.75
N SER A 486 1.42 -4.80 6.80
CA SER A 486 0.67 -4.72 8.06
C SER A 486 0.51 -6.06 8.80
N GLY A 487 0.06 -5.99 10.04
CA GLY A 487 -0.10 -7.15 10.90
C GLY A 487 1.21 -7.93 11.12
N MET A 488 1.06 -9.13 11.65
CA MET A 488 2.22 -10.01 11.90
C MET A 488 2.86 -10.56 10.61
N TRP A 489 2.12 -10.58 9.51
CA TRP A 489 2.56 -11.17 8.23
C TRP A 489 3.71 -10.39 7.56
N VAL A 490 3.77 -9.08 7.78
CA VAL A 490 4.84 -8.25 7.22
C VAL A 490 6.20 -8.55 7.86
N ILE A 491 6.22 -9.13 9.05
CA ILE A 491 7.45 -9.56 9.73
C ILE A 491 8.24 -10.56 8.87
N ASP A 492 7.54 -11.45 8.14
CA ASP A 492 8.17 -12.41 7.23
C ASP A 492 8.79 -11.74 5.99
N GLN A 493 8.40 -10.51 5.67
CA GLN A 493 9.01 -9.75 4.59
C GLN A 493 10.36 -9.12 4.99
N PHE A 494 10.54 -8.82 6.27
CA PHE A 494 11.69 -8.12 6.81
C PHE A 494 12.59 -8.99 7.71
N THR A 495 12.28 -10.28 7.81
CA THR A 495 13.10 -11.26 8.50
C THR A 495 13.31 -12.52 7.66
N ARG A 496 14.37 -13.24 7.94
CA ARG A 496 14.63 -14.59 7.43
C ARG A 496 14.79 -15.56 8.58
N TRP A 497 14.35 -16.79 8.37
CA TRP A 497 14.48 -17.84 9.34
C TRP A 497 15.89 -18.43 9.33
N GLN A 498 16.42 -18.70 10.52
CA GLN A 498 17.66 -19.40 10.74
C GLN A 498 17.42 -20.53 11.74
N SER A 499 17.93 -21.71 11.49
CA SER A 499 17.92 -22.83 12.42
C SER A 499 19.27 -22.97 13.11
N LEU A 500 19.24 -23.30 14.41
CA LEU A 500 20.40 -23.72 15.17
C LEU A 500 20.17 -25.16 15.64
N ASN A 501 21.14 -26.00 15.34
CA ASN A 501 21.21 -27.36 15.82
C ASN A 501 22.35 -27.43 16.85
N TRP A 502 22.02 -27.64 18.10
CA TRP A 502 22.98 -27.76 19.18
C TRP A 502 22.99 -29.19 19.70
N ASP A 503 24.01 -29.97 19.29
CA ASP A 503 24.26 -31.32 19.70
C ASP A 503 25.33 -31.32 20.81
N PHE A 504 24.99 -31.86 21.97
CA PHE A 504 25.87 -32.00 23.12
C PHE A 504 26.07 -33.47 23.54
N SER A 505 25.71 -34.44 22.67
CA SER A 505 25.89 -35.86 22.89
C SER A 505 27.37 -36.31 22.88
N GLY A 506 28.27 -35.46 22.37
CA GLY A 506 29.67 -35.80 22.14
C GLY A 506 29.91 -36.78 20.99
N LYS A 507 28.86 -37.09 20.19
CA LYS A 507 28.92 -37.98 19.03
C LYS A 507 28.43 -37.27 17.78
N LEU A 508 29.15 -37.41 16.67
CA LEU A 508 28.70 -36.87 15.39
C LEU A 508 27.60 -37.79 14.82
N GLN A 509 26.42 -37.24 14.63
CA GLN A 509 25.34 -37.90 13.88
C GLN A 509 25.75 -37.99 12.41
N LYS A 510 25.82 -39.20 11.86
CA LYS A 510 26.25 -39.45 10.48
C LYS A 510 25.09 -39.70 9.52
N ALA A 511 23.97 -40.24 10.06
CA ALA A 511 22.76 -40.50 9.29
C ALA A 511 21.52 -40.32 10.18
N GLN A 512 20.37 -40.03 9.57
CA GLN A 512 19.09 -39.91 10.30
C GLN A 512 18.57 -41.24 10.85
N MET A 513 19.23 -42.34 10.50
CA MET A 513 18.93 -43.69 11.02
C MET A 513 19.62 -44.01 12.37
N ASP A 514 20.42 -43.08 12.92
CA ASP A 514 21.11 -43.26 14.20
C ASP A 514 20.16 -43.11 15.44
N VAL A 515 18.88 -43.21 15.23
CA VAL A 515 17.80 -43.04 16.23
C VAL A 515 17.28 -44.46 16.59
N GLY A 516 17.08 -44.71 17.88
CA GLY A 516 16.43 -45.95 18.32
C GLY A 516 15.01 -46.08 17.77
N ALA A 517 14.78 -47.04 16.91
CA ALA A 517 13.48 -47.23 16.29
C ALA A 517 12.45 -47.77 17.31
N VAL A 518 11.27 -47.17 17.34
CA VAL A 518 10.07 -47.79 17.88
C VAL A 518 9.36 -48.43 16.70
N GLU A 519 9.46 -49.73 16.57
CA GLU A 519 8.85 -50.46 15.47
C GLU A 519 7.42 -50.89 15.86
N PRO A 520 6.38 -50.36 15.21
CA PRO A 520 5.02 -50.83 15.40
C PRO A 520 4.81 -52.16 14.71
N GLU A 521 4.03 -53.04 15.33
CA GLU A 521 3.58 -54.31 14.72
C GLU A 521 2.49 -54.00 13.65
N LEU A 522 2.89 -53.52 12.48
CA LEU A 522 1.96 -53.12 11.42
C LEU A 522 1.11 -54.27 10.89
N ASP A 523 1.53 -55.52 11.10
CA ASP A 523 0.78 -56.71 10.72
C ASP A 523 -0.22 -57.16 11.78
N TYR A 524 -0.24 -56.53 12.96
CA TYR A 524 -1.22 -56.85 13.99
C TYR A 524 -2.64 -56.67 13.47
N ARG A 525 -3.47 -57.67 13.73
CA ARG A 525 -4.90 -57.62 13.41
C ARG A 525 -5.69 -57.91 14.67
N LEU A 526 -6.73 -57.15 14.90
CA LEU A 526 -7.64 -57.45 16.01
C LEU A 526 -8.16 -58.88 15.92
N PRO A 527 -8.34 -59.58 17.04
CA PRO A 527 -8.99 -60.91 17.10
C PRO A 527 -10.30 -60.95 16.32
N ALA A 528 -10.62 -62.09 15.75
CA ALA A 528 -11.78 -62.21 14.86
C ALA A 528 -13.12 -61.89 15.52
N ASP A 529 -13.23 -62.15 16.82
CA ASP A 529 -14.40 -61.84 17.67
C ASP A 529 -14.63 -60.35 17.92
N LEU A 530 -13.57 -59.52 17.74
CA LEU A 530 -13.64 -58.06 17.81
C LEU A 530 -13.85 -57.38 16.45
N ARG A 531 -13.76 -58.13 15.37
CA ARG A 531 -14.07 -57.66 14.03
C ARG A 531 -15.57 -57.77 13.80
N GLY A 532 -16.31 -56.70 14.05
CA GLY A 532 -17.76 -56.71 13.87
C GLY A 532 -18.20 -57.40 12.57
N HIS A 533 -19.24 -58.19 12.64
CA HIS A 533 -19.89 -58.73 11.44
C HIS A 533 -20.38 -57.56 10.59
N ARG A 534 -19.89 -57.48 9.35
CA ARG A 534 -20.48 -56.64 8.32
C ARG A 534 -21.79 -57.20 7.85
#